data_3bf67009142269569a55021fcf529237
#
_entry.id   3bf67009142269569a55021fcf529237
#
_cell.length_a   1.000
_cell.length_b   1.000
_cell.length_c   1.000
_cell.angle_alpha   90.00
_cell.angle_beta   90.00
_cell.angle_gamma   90.00
#
_symmetry.space_group_name_H-M   'P 1'
#
loop_
_entity.id
_entity.type
_entity.pdbx_description
1 polymer ?
#
loop_
_entity_poly.entity_id
_entity_poly.type
_entity_poly.pdbx_seq_one_letter_code
_entity_poly.pdbx_strand_id
1 'polypeptide(L)'
;MSGKENTKNDLAWEKLFDRYNILEQIESKGKFVISANQIKEEREPRLMTKFDHHINLPKIFLKNKLAILPITRGDYAIGHFDVYHQFEDEKMDITRVQLPDYVQSLNVDNITSEAMALNAAVASGIIAEFLEEEQSKLVSTVSGRMSSGSFSFHVNHVYKAEPNYCLQVNRSQIEIDAAYEGINFLSLFEAKRDLADDFLIRQLYYPFRLWKEKVSKEVKTVFLVYSNGIYRIMEYAFGDIDNYNSLHLVKQQRYSIEDTTITMMDIQSVLKNVDPVPEPDNIPFPQADSFERVINLCELIKSSNEELTKNKVTANYAFNERQSDYYTNAARYLGLIEKTYNENREPVYTLTSKGMSILTSNFKRRQLEFCKCILQHRVFANALTRYLKTGIMLTKSDVVQLMQEAKIKGIDEETMRRRSQSVLGWISWIVALNNET
;
A
#
# COMPACT_ATOMS: atom_id res chain seq x y z
N MET A 1 11.17 -0.20 -28.46
CA MET A 1 9.99 0.09 -27.64
C MET A 1 9.15 -1.18 -27.61
N SER A 2 9.31 -2.06 -26.59
CA SER A 2 8.44 -3.23 -26.44
C SER A 2 7.07 -2.75 -26.00
N GLY A 3 6.05 -2.99 -26.82
CA GLY A 3 4.66 -2.66 -26.50
C GLY A 3 4.25 -3.34 -25.19
N LYS A 4 3.86 -2.55 -24.21
CA LYS A 4 3.26 -3.04 -22.98
C LYS A 4 1.96 -3.77 -23.36
N GLU A 5 1.83 -5.04 -23.02
CA GLU A 5 0.55 -5.74 -23.12
C GLU A 5 -0.53 -4.99 -22.33
N ASN A 6 -1.70 -4.84 -22.90
CA ASN A 6 -2.85 -4.23 -22.23
C ASN A 6 -3.47 -5.24 -21.28
N THR A 7 -3.81 -4.80 -20.08
CA THR A 7 -4.58 -5.63 -19.14
C THR A 7 -6.00 -5.86 -19.67
N LYS A 8 -6.70 -6.85 -19.13
CA LYS A 8 -8.12 -7.07 -19.48
C LYS A 8 -8.99 -5.83 -19.18
N ASN A 9 -8.63 -5.06 -18.14
CA ASN A 9 -9.31 -3.78 -17.82
C ASN A 9 -8.98 -2.70 -18.84
N ASP A 10 -7.71 -2.59 -19.28
CA ASP A 10 -7.32 -1.61 -20.31
C ASP A 10 -8.14 -1.83 -21.58
N LEU A 11 -8.16 -3.07 -22.10
CA LEU A 11 -8.89 -3.40 -23.33
C LEU A 11 -10.41 -3.18 -23.21
N ALA A 12 -10.99 -3.51 -22.05
CA ALA A 12 -12.41 -3.30 -21.82
C ALA A 12 -12.76 -1.81 -21.77
N TRP A 13 -11.95 -0.99 -21.08
CA TRP A 13 -12.16 0.44 -21.02
C TRP A 13 -11.91 1.13 -22.37
N GLU A 14 -10.89 0.75 -23.15
CA GLU A 14 -10.68 1.27 -24.51
C GLU A 14 -11.94 1.10 -25.37
N LYS A 15 -12.56 -0.10 -25.37
CA LYS A 15 -13.80 -0.35 -26.10
C LYS A 15 -14.98 0.49 -25.62
N LEU A 16 -15.13 0.67 -24.30
CA LEU A 16 -16.20 1.51 -23.73
C LEU A 16 -16.00 2.98 -24.09
N PHE A 17 -14.75 3.48 -24.07
CA PHE A 17 -14.43 4.85 -24.45
C PHE A 17 -14.78 5.13 -25.92
N ASP A 18 -14.45 4.20 -26.81
CA ASP A 18 -14.78 4.31 -28.25
C ASP A 18 -16.29 4.20 -28.48
N ARG A 19 -16.95 3.20 -27.88
CA ARG A 19 -18.39 2.93 -28.07
C ARG A 19 -19.28 4.09 -27.65
N TYR A 20 -18.95 4.73 -26.53
CA TYR A 20 -19.76 5.80 -25.94
C TYR A 20 -19.19 7.21 -26.19
N ASN A 21 -18.14 7.36 -26.98
CA ASN A 21 -17.46 8.63 -27.25
C ASN A 21 -17.15 9.41 -25.96
N ILE A 22 -16.63 8.69 -24.95
CA ILE A 22 -16.50 9.22 -23.57
C ILE A 22 -15.66 10.49 -23.53
N LEU A 23 -14.54 10.56 -24.26
CA LEU A 23 -13.66 11.74 -24.26
C LEU A 23 -14.37 12.97 -24.81
N GLU A 24 -15.04 12.88 -25.95
CA GLU A 24 -15.79 13.99 -26.55
C GLU A 24 -16.91 14.49 -25.63
N GLN A 25 -17.56 13.55 -24.92
CA GLN A 25 -18.59 13.94 -23.95
C GLN A 25 -18.02 14.64 -22.73
N ILE A 26 -16.84 14.22 -22.25
CA ILE A 26 -16.15 14.92 -21.15
C ILE A 26 -15.69 16.31 -21.59
N GLU A 27 -15.13 16.45 -22.80
CA GLU A 27 -14.73 17.75 -23.35
C GLU A 27 -15.90 18.72 -23.48
N SER A 28 -17.06 18.24 -23.92
CA SER A 28 -18.25 19.07 -24.16
C SER A 28 -19.07 19.37 -22.89
N LYS A 29 -19.15 18.40 -21.94
CA LYS A 29 -20.05 18.48 -20.76
C LYS A 29 -19.31 18.53 -19.43
N GLY A 30 -17.98 18.43 -19.44
CA GLY A 30 -17.12 18.37 -18.26
C GLY A 30 -17.03 16.99 -17.61
N LYS A 31 -18.05 16.13 -17.74
CA LYS A 31 -18.07 14.77 -17.18
C LYS A 31 -18.95 13.86 -18.03
N PHE A 32 -18.72 12.57 -17.89
CA PHE A 32 -19.56 11.52 -18.46
C PHE A 32 -20.12 10.62 -17.34
N VAL A 33 -21.36 10.17 -17.46
CA VAL A 33 -21.96 9.21 -16.52
C VAL A 33 -22.16 7.87 -17.25
N ILE A 34 -21.62 6.79 -16.68
CA ILE A 34 -21.72 5.44 -17.18
C ILE A 34 -22.44 4.55 -16.18
N SER A 35 -23.35 3.71 -16.63
CA SER A 35 -24.05 2.74 -15.79
C SER A 35 -23.29 1.42 -15.66
N ALA A 36 -23.52 0.70 -14.58
CA ALA A 36 -23.00 -0.65 -14.37
C ALA A 36 -23.41 -1.61 -15.51
N ASN A 37 -24.60 -1.43 -16.08
CA ASN A 37 -25.06 -2.25 -17.21
C ASN A 37 -24.21 -2.00 -18.48
N GLN A 38 -23.87 -0.76 -18.77
CA GLN A 38 -22.97 -0.44 -19.89
C GLN A 38 -21.56 -1.00 -19.65
N ILE A 39 -21.03 -0.89 -18.42
CA ILE A 39 -19.72 -1.49 -18.08
C ILE A 39 -19.74 -3.00 -18.24
N LYS A 40 -20.85 -3.65 -17.83
CA LYS A 40 -21.03 -5.11 -17.91
C LYS A 40 -21.01 -5.66 -19.33
N GLU A 41 -21.24 -4.84 -20.36
CA GLU A 41 -21.14 -5.25 -21.77
C GLU A 41 -19.73 -5.74 -22.12
N GLU A 42 -18.70 -5.23 -21.42
CA GLU A 42 -17.31 -5.66 -21.65
C GLU A 42 -16.76 -6.50 -20.49
N ARG A 43 -17.08 -6.15 -19.22
CA ARG A 43 -16.58 -6.86 -18.05
C ARG A 43 -17.40 -6.54 -16.79
N GLU A 44 -17.26 -7.40 -15.77
CA GLU A 44 -17.89 -7.22 -14.45
C GLU A 44 -17.56 -5.84 -13.84
N PRO A 45 -18.59 -4.99 -13.54
CA PRO A 45 -18.38 -3.62 -13.07
C PRO A 45 -17.49 -3.50 -11.84
N ARG A 46 -17.59 -4.45 -10.89
CA ARG A 46 -16.75 -4.44 -9.68
C ARG A 46 -15.25 -4.48 -9.99
N LEU A 47 -14.84 -5.15 -11.06
CA LEU A 47 -13.45 -5.22 -11.50
C LEU A 47 -13.02 -3.99 -12.31
N MET A 48 -13.99 -3.24 -12.82
CA MET A 48 -13.78 -2.11 -13.73
C MET A 48 -13.82 -0.75 -13.03
N THR A 49 -14.29 -0.67 -11.79
CA THR A 49 -14.55 0.60 -11.09
C THR A 49 -13.91 0.71 -9.72
N LYS A 50 -13.23 -0.35 -9.24
CA LYS A 50 -12.52 -0.33 -7.96
C LYS A 50 -11.04 -0.04 -8.20
N PHE A 51 -10.66 1.24 -8.10
CA PHE A 51 -9.28 1.71 -8.21
C PHE A 51 -8.92 2.47 -6.93
N ASP A 52 -8.53 1.73 -5.90
CA ASP A 52 -8.26 2.27 -4.58
C ASP A 52 -6.97 3.14 -4.57
N HIS A 53 -6.08 2.94 -5.57
CA HIS A 53 -4.85 3.69 -5.76
C HIS A 53 -4.75 4.23 -7.20
N HIS A 54 -4.17 5.41 -7.36
CA HIS A 54 -3.96 6.06 -8.67
C HIS A 54 -3.22 5.14 -9.67
N ILE A 55 -2.25 4.37 -9.16
CA ILE A 55 -1.44 3.46 -9.98
C ILE A 55 -2.25 2.32 -10.61
N ASN A 56 -3.42 1.96 -10.04
CA ASN A 56 -4.29 0.92 -10.53
C ASN A 56 -5.28 1.38 -11.63
N LEU A 57 -5.29 2.68 -11.93
CA LEU A 57 -6.13 3.21 -13.00
C LEU A 57 -5.73 2.60 -14.36
N PRO A 58 -6.70 2.27 -15.23
CA PRO A 58 -6.45 1.83 -16.60
C PRO A 58 -5.65 2.87 -17.39
N LYS A 59 -4.85 2.41 -18.36
CA LYS A 59 -3.96 3.28 -19.14
C LYS A 59 -4.69 4.46 -19.80
N ILE A 60 -5.92 4.26 -20.29
CA ILE A 60 -6.72 5.31 -20.92
C ILE A 60 -7.09 6.40 -19.91
N PHE A 61 -7.37 6.05 -18.63
CA PHE A 61 -7.61 7.01 -17.57
C PHE A 61 -6.33 7.78 -17.24
N LEU A 62 -5.21 7.08 -17.03
CA LEU A 62 -3.91 7.70 -16.74
C LEU A 62 -3.46 8.65 -17.84
N LYS A 63 -3.56 8.23 -19.11
CA LYS A 63 -3.17 9.03 -20.28
C LYS A 63 -3.96 10.33 -20.37
N ASN A 64 -5.26 10.28 -20.07
CA ASN A 64 -6.16 11.42 -20.17
C ASN A 64 -6.40 12.10 -18.82
N LYS A 65 -5.71 11.70 -17.74
CA LYS A 65 -5.86 12.24 -16.38
C LYS A 65 -7.32 12.24 -15.92
N LEU A 66 -7.98 11.11 -16.08
CA LEU A 66 -9.36 10.88 -15.69
C LEU A 66 -9.43 10.06 -14.41
N ALA A 67 -10.53 10.24 -13.68
CA ALA A 67 -10.91 9.40 -12.58
C ALA A 67 -12.37 9.00 -12.66
N ILE A 68 -12.78 8.03 -11.85
CA ILE A 68 -14.15 7.51 -11.78
C ILE A 68 -14.63 7.50 -10.33
N LEU A 69 -15.83 8.03 -10.10
CA LEU A 69 -16.48 8.02 -8.79
C LEU A 69 -17.88 7.44 -8.89
N PRO A 70 -18.30 6.54 -7.98
CA PRO A 70 -19.67 6.07 -7.92
C PRO A 70 -20.60 7.19 -7.42
N ILE A 71 -21.67 7.48 -8.16
CA ILE A 71 -22.66 8.51 -7.80
C ILE A 71 -23.99 7.89 -7.36
N THR A 72 -24.29 6.66 -7.82
CA THR A 72 -25.39 5.85 -7.31
C THR A 72 -24.89 4.41 -7.08
N ARG A 73 -25.79 3.51 -6.72
CA ARG A 73 -25.46 2.08 -6.60
C ARG A 73 -25.05 1.44 -7.93
N GLY A 74 -25.47 2.03 -9.06
CA GLY A 74 -25.26 1.49 -10.39
C GLY A 74 -24.70 2.48 -11.42
N ASP A 75 -24.40 3.73 -11.03
CA ASP A 75 -23.90 4.74 -11.94
C ASP A 75 -22.61 5.37 -11.42
N TYR A 76 -21.74 5.70 -12.35
CA TYR A 76 -20.40 6.25 -12.09
C TYR A 76 -20.16 7.50 -12.93
N ALA A 77 -19.61 8.52 -12.32
CA ALA A 77 -19.15 9.71 -13.02
C ALA A 77 -17.67 9.56 -13.40
N ILE A 78 -17.33 9.88 -14.65
CA ILE A 78 -15.96 9.94 -15.18
C ILE A 78 -15.65 11.38 -15.54
N GLY A 79 -14.48 11.89 -15.12
CA GLY A 79 -14.03 13.25 -15.43
C GLY A 79 -12.62 13.48 -14.96
N HIS A 80 -12.14 14.71 -15.15
CA HIS A 80 -10.81 15.14 -14.70
C HIS A 80 -10.80 15.46 -13.19
N PHE A 81 -11.28 14.51 -12.38
CA PHE A 81 -11.41 14.68 -10.92
C PHE A 81 -10.09 14.39 -10.21
N ASP A 82 -9.72 15.25 -9.28
CA ASP A 82 -8.63 15.00 -8.34
C ASP A 82 -9.16 14.24 -7.13
N VAL A 83 -8.99 12.92 -7.13
CA VAL A 83 -9.66 12.03 -6.17
C VAL A 83 -8.72 11.25 -5.25
N TYR A 84 -7.41 11.34 -5.48
CA TYR A 84 -6.42 10.63 -4.69
C TYR A 84 -5.65 11.56 -3.77
N HIS A 85 -5.33 11.08 -2.58
CA HIS A 85 -4.49 11.76 -1.62
C HIS A 85 -3.19 10.99 -1.42
N GLN A 86 -2.05 11.69 -1.48
CA GLN A 86 -0.74 11.09 -1.21
C GLN A 86 -0.54 10.94 0.29
N PHE A 87 -0.01 9.80 0.73
CA PHE A 87 0.38 9.65 2.13
C PHE A 87 1.56 10.55 2.46
N GLU A 88 1.51 11.19 3.62
CA GLU A 88 2.63 11.94 4.17
C GLU A 88 3.69 10.95 4.70
N ASP A 89 4.93 11.10 4.25
CA ASP A 89 6.05 10.24 4.65
C ASP A 89 6.87 10.90 5.77
N GLU A 90 6.35 10.87 6.98
CA GLU A 90 7.07 11.33 8.16
C GLU A 90 7.71 10.17 8.92
N LYS A 91 9.00 10.32 9.26
CA LYS A 91 9.66 9.39 10.18
C LYS A 91 9.11 9.61 11.58
N MET A 92 8.56 8.56 12.15
CA MET A 92 8.01 8.57 13.51
C MET A 92 8.54 7.38 14.29
N ASP A 93 8.71 7.56 15.59
CA ASP A 93 9.03 6.49 16.49
C ASP A 93 7.88 5.49 16.60
N ILE A 94 8.21 4.26 16.94
CA ILE A 94 7.23 3.18 17.08
C ILE A 94 6.89 3.04 18.57
N THR A 95 5.65 3.31 18.92
CA THR A 95 5.16 3.08 20.29
C THR A 95 4.88 1.58 20.47
N ARG A 96 5.49 0.98 21.46
CA ARG A 96 5.24 -0.41 21.82
C ARG A 96 4.04 -0.51 22.75
N VAL A 97 3.12 -1.39 22.43
CA VAL A 97 1.99 -1.79 23.27
C VAL A 97 2.03 -3.29 23.51
N GLN A 98 1.23 -3.78 24.45
CA GLN A 98 1.17 -5.22 24.75
C GLN A 98 -0.26 -5.73 24.60
N LEU A 99 -0.40 -6.89 23.97
CA LEU A 99 -1.65 -7.63 24.01
C LEU A 99 -1.82 -8.20 25.43
N PRO A 100 -3.00 -8.09 26.05
CA PRO A 100 -3.24 -8.70 27.36
C PRO A 100 -3.04 -10.23 27.34
N ASP A 101 -2.33 -10.78 28.30
CA ASP A 101 -1.94 -12.21 28.35
C ASP A 101 -3.09 -13.19 28.30
N TYR A 102 -4.29 -12.77 28.71
CA TYR A 102 -5.49 -13.62 28.68
C TYR A 102 -6.10 -13.72 27.27
N VAL A 103 -5.67 -12.91 26.29
CA VAL A 103 -6.16 -12.96 24.91
C VAL A 103 -5.40 -14.05 24.15
N GLN A 104 -6.08 -15.16 23.88
CA GLN A 104 -5.48 -16.35 23.21
C GLN A 104 -5.96 -16.55 21.77
N SER A 105 -7.03 -15.86 21.36
CA SER A 105 -7.64 -16.01 20.03
C SER A 105 -7.00 -15.19 18.94
N LEU A 106 -6.12 -14.26 19.30
CA LEU A 106 -5.40 -13.36 18.36
C LEU A 106 -3.94 -13.78 18.24
N ASN A 107 -3.55 -14.24 17.07
CA ASN A 107 -2.14 -14.52 16.76
C ASN A 107 -1.52 -13.26 16.11
N VAL A 108 -0.83 -12.46 16.93
CA VAL A 108 -0.19 -11.20 16.49
C VAL A 108 0.99 -11.42 15.55
N ASP A 109 1.64 -12.59 15.61
CA ASP A 109 2.73 -12.96 14.70
C ASP A 109 2.22 -13.34 13.29
N ASN A 110 0.90 -13.49 13.13
CA ASN A 110 0.29 -13.93 11.88
C ASN A 110 -1.02 -13.21 11.57
N ILE A 111 -0.99 -11.90 11.46
CA ILE A 111 -2.14 -11.07 11.05
C ILE A 111 -2.31 -11.17 9.53
N THR A 112 -3.37 -11.84 9.09
CA THR A 112 -3.61 -12.20 7.69
C THR A 112 -4.75 -11.41 7.02
N SER A 113 -5.46 -10.57 7.76
CA SER A 113 -6.56 -9.75 7.23
C SER A 113 -6.64 -8.39 7.92
N GLU A 114 -7.29 -7.42 7.26
CA GLU A 114 -7.59 -6.08 7.80
C GLU A 114 -8.42 -6.19 9.10
N ALA A 115 -9.41 -7.08 9.11
CA ALA A 115 -10.22 -7.34 10.31
C ALA A 115 -9.38 -7.87 11.48
N MET A 116 -8.41 -8.77 11.23
CA MET A 116 -7.50 -9.22 12.29
C MET A 116 -6.60 -8.10 12.79
N ALA A 117 -6.11 -7.23 11.90
CA ALA A 117 -5.30 -6.07 12.28
C ALA A 117 -6.10 -5.13 13.19
N LEU A 118 -7.35 -4.79 12.80
CA LEU A 118 -8.23 -3.96 13.61
C LEU A 118 -8.55 -4.59 14.98
N ASN A 119 -8.89 -5.89 15.02
CA ASN A 119 -9.18 -6.59 16.27
C ASN A 119 -7.96 -6.62 17.20
N ALA A 120 -6.77 -6.86 16.68
CA ALA A 120 -5.54 -6.85 17.47
C ALA A 120 -5.21 -5.44 17.98
N ALA A 121 -5.44 -4.39 17.17
CA ALA A 121 -5.25 -3.00 17.55
C ALA A 121 -6.23 -2.57 18.67
N VAL A 122 -7.47 -3.04 18.65
CA VAL A 122 -8.43 -2.82 19.73
C VAL A 122 -8.00 -3.56 20.99
N ALA A 123 -7.73 -4.86 20.88
CA ALA A 123 -7.41 -5.70 22.04
C ALA A 123 -6.12 -5.28 22.76
N SER A 124 -5.15 -4.71 22.03
CA SER A 124 -3.89 -4.18 22.60
C SER A 124 -3.98 -2.74 23.10
N GLY A 125 -5.13 -2.07 22.95
CA GLY A 125 -5.32 -0.68 23.37
C GLY A 125 -4.82 0.37 22.38
N ILE A 126 -4.23 -0.02 21.23
CA ILE A 126 -3.72 0.91 20.21
C ILE A 126 -4.80 1.92 19.79
N ILE A 127 -6.02 1.45 19.52
CA ILE A 127 -7.12 2.33 19.06
C ILE A 127 -7.48 3.34 20.13
N ALA A 128 -7.59 2.91 21.40
CA ALA A 128 -7.93 3.77 22.51
C ALA A 128 -6.85 4.83 22.75
N GLU A 129 -5.57 4.44 22.72
CA GLU A 129 -4.44 5.35 22.87
C GLU A 129 -4.39 6.36 21.74
N PHE A 130 -4.52 5.91 20.48
CA PHE A 130 -4.53 6.80 19.33
C PHE A 130 -5.67 7.82 19.37
N LEU A 131 -6.87 7.39 19.78
CA LEU A 131 -8.07 8.26 19.88
C LEU A 131 -8.11 9.09 21.16
N GLU A 132 -7.15 8.88 22.07
CA GLU A 132 -7.07 9.56 23.37
C GLU A 132 -8.36 9.36 24.23
N GLU A 133 -8.87 8.12 24.18
CA GLU A 133 -10.07 7.73 24.92
C GLU A 133 -9.76 6.52 25.82
N GLU A 134 -10.44 6.41 26.96
CA GLU A 134 -10.32 5.23 27.80
C GLU A 134 -10.87 3.99 27.08
N GLN A 135 -10.14 2.87 27.10
CA GLN A 135 -10.56 1.61 26.49
C GLN A 135 -11.97 1.17 26.91
N SER A 136 -12.33 1.40 28.17
CA SER A 136 -13.63 1.06 28.74
C SER A 136 -14.80 1.90 28.20
N LYS A 137 -14.51 3.04 27.60
CA LYS A 137 -15.50 3.98 27.04
C LYS A 137 -15.59 3.90 25.52
N LEU A 138 -14.76 3.07 24.90
CA LEU A 138 -14.70 2.90 23.45
C LEU A 138 -15.50 1.65 23.04
N VAL A 139 -16.51 1.84 22.19
CA VAL A 139 -17.41 0.77 21.76
C VAL A 139 -17.32 0.60 20.24
N SER A 140 -17.17 -0.64 19.79
CA SER A 140 -17.30 -0.98 18.36
C SER A 140 -18.77 -0.93 17.97
N THR A 141 -19.14 -0.10 16.97
CA THR A 141 -20.55 0.17 16.64
C THR A 141 -20.93 -0.17 15.23
N VAL A 142 -20.15 0.22 14.23
CA VAL A 142 -20.52 0.11 12.82
C VAL A 142 -19.44 -0.58 12.02
N SER A 143 -19.83 -1.51 11.15
CA SER A 143 -18.99 -2.11 10.14
C SER A 143 -19.80 -2.65 8.97
N GLY A 144 -19.15 -2.91 7.83
CA GLY A 144 -19.73 -3.55 6.66
C GLY A 144 -20.32 -2.58 5.64
N ARG A 145 -21.13 -3.14 4.75
CA ARG A 145 -21.67 -2.42 3.59
C ARG A 145 -22.99 -1.76 3.88
N MET A 146 -23.13 -0.52 3.44
CA MET A 146 -24.34 0.27 3.63
C MET A 146 -24.55 1.28 2.50
N SER A 147 -25.69 2.01 2.55
CA SER A 147 -25.96 3.11 1.64
C SER A 147 -25.31 4.39 2.13
N SER A 148 -24.72 5.18 1.22
CA SER A 148 -24.09 6.47 1.52
C SER A 148 -25.05 7.60 1.95
N GLY A 149 -26.36 7.40 1.82
CA GLY A 149 -27.30 8.53 1.84
C GLY A 149 -27.25 9.35 0.55
N SER A 150 -27.75 10.59 0.59
CA SER A 150 -27.80 11.50 -0.56
C SER A 150 -27.15 12.83 -0.18
N PHE A 151 -26.14 13.25 -0.91
CA PHE A 151 -25.43 14.51 -0.69
C PHE A 151 -24.81 15.05 -1.97
N SER A 152 -24.45 16.32 -1.98
CA SER A 152 -23.69 16.97 -3.04
C SER A 152 -22.33 17.41 -2.51
N PHE A 153 -21.34 17.48 -3.38
CA PHE A 153 -20.02 17.99 -3.03
C PHE A 153 -19.27 18.54 -4.24
N HIS A 154 -18.26 19.34 -3.97
CA HIS A 154 -17.34 19.84 -4.96
C HIS A 154 -16.06 19.02 -4.96
N VAL A 155 -15.53 18.74 -6.16
CA VAL A 155 -14.23 18.09 -6.36
C VAL A 155 -13.37 18.91 -7.31
N ASN A 156 -12.08 19.00 -7.01
CA ASN A 156 -11.12 19.75 -7.81
C ASN A 156 -10.92 19.12 -9.18
N HIS A 157 -10.58 19.93 -10.14
CA HIS A 157 -10.08 19.48 -11.44
C HIS A 157 -8.56 19.25 -11.32
N VAL A 158 -8.05 18.12 -11.85
CA VAL A 158 -6.61 17.74 -11.78
C VAL A 158 -5.64 18.80 -12.35
N TYR A 159 -6.11 19.73 -13.15
CA TYR A 159 -5.29 20.81 -13.73
C TYR A 159 -5.49 22.18 -13.05
N LYS A 160 -6.39 22.29 -12.09
CA LYS A 160 -6.76 23.56 -11.45
C LYS A 160 -6.89 23.35 -9.95
N ALA A 161 -6.46 24.32 -9.17
CA ALA A 161 -6.47 24.25 -7.71
C ALA A 161 -7.86 24.48 -7.08
N GLU A 162 -8.83 25.03 -7.84
CA GLU A 162 -10.16 25.34 -7.33
C GLU A 162 -11.20 24.28 -7.67
N PRO A 163 -12.22 24.07 -6.83
CA PRO A 163 -13.32 23.15 -7.12
C PRO A 163 -14.02 23.50 -8.42
N ASN A 164 -14.10 22.56 -9.35
CA ASN A 164 -14.70 22.80 -10.67
C ASN A 164 -15.92 21.94 -10.96
N TYR A 165 -16.09 20.86 -10.21
CA TYR A 165 -17.18 19.92 -10.44
C TYR A 165 -18.05 19.82 -9.22
N CYS A 166 -19.36 19.98 -9.41
CA CYS A 166 -20.36 19.59 -8.42
C CYS A 166 -20.88 18.18 -8.78
N LEU A 167 -20.70 17.23 -7.88
CA LEU A 167 -21.23 15.89 -8.00
C LEU A 167 -22.34 15.66 -7.00
N GLN A 168 -23.39 14.96 -7.41
CA GLN A 168 -24.47 14.51 -6.56
C GLN A 168 -24.36 12.99 -6.37
N VAL A 169 -24.36 12.55 -5.12
CA VAL A 169 -24.40 11.13 -4.75
C VAL A 169 -25.78 10.82 -4.21
N ASN A 170 -26.36 9.74 -4.71
CA ASN A 170 -27.67 9.26 -4.26
C ASN A 170 -27.60 7.76 -3.98
N ARG A 171 -27.53 7.39 -2.71
CA ARG A 171 -27.54 6.00 -2.22
C ARG A 171 -26.49 5.11 -2.87
N SER A 172 -25.29 5.65 -3.07
CA SER A 172 -24.13 4.86 -3.49
C SER A 172 -23.77 3.83 -2.40
N GLN A 173 -23.13 2.74 -2.80
CA GLN A 173 -22.64 1.75 -1.84
C GLN A 173 -21.33 2.26 -1.21
N ILE A 174 -21.27 2.20 0.12
CA ILE A 174 -20.05 2.39 0.91
C ILE A 174 -19.76 1.14 1.74
N GLU A 175 -18.52 1.01 2.16
CA GLU A 175 -18.04 -0.02 3.09
C GLU A 175 -17.27 0.69 4.21
N ILE A 176 -17.45 0.25 5.44
CA ILE A 176 -16.74 0.73 6.63
C ILE A 176 -16.12 -0.51 7.27
N ASP A 177 -14.79 -0.54 7.40
CA ASP A 177 -14.10 -1.71 7.97
C ASP A 177 -14.37 -1.83 9.46
N ALA A 178 -14.32 -0.72 10.19
CA ALA A 178 -14.73 -0.63 11.59
C ALA A 178 -15.12 0.80 11.95
N ALA A 179 -15.96 0.96 12.97
CA ALA A 179 -16.16 2.22 13.64
C ALA A 179 -16.14 2.04 15.16
N TYR A 180 -15.47 2.97 15.82
CA TYR A 180 -15.38 3.01 17.27
C TYR A 180 -15.97 4.32 17.79
N GLU A 181 -16.92 4.20 18.71
CA GLU A 181 -17.61 5.32 19.29
C GLU A 181 -17.15 5.53 20.73
N GLY A 182 -16.60 6.72 20.98
CA GLY A 182 -16.28 7.24 22.30
C GLY A 182 -17.37 8.15 22.84
N ILE A 183 -17.10 8.85 23.94
CA ILE A 183 -18.07 9.74 24.55
C ILE A 183 -18.42 10.92 23.64
N ASN A 184 -17.41 11.53 23.00
CA ASN A 184 -17.55 12.78 22.26
C ASN A 184 -17.44 12.62 20.74
N PHE A 185 -17.08 11.43 20.24
CA PHE A 185 -16.82 11.21 18.82
C PHE A 185 -17.28 9.84 18.33
N LEU A 186 -17.43 9.74 17.02
CA LEU A 186 -17.54 8.49 16.25
C LEU A 186 -16.35 8.44 15.28
N SER A 187 -15.45 7.47 15.42
CA SER A 187 -14.30 7.28 14.53
C SER A 187 -14.57 6.20 13.50
N LEU A 188 -14.46 6.54 12.22
CA LEU A 188 -14.63 5.64 11.07
C LEU A 188 -13.27 5.20 10.56
N PHE A 189 -13.03 3.90 10.50
CA PHE A 189 -11.76 3.32 10.09
C PHE A 189 -11.84 2.69 8.71
N GLU A 190 -10.89 3.04 7.86
CA GLU A 190 -10.49 2.30 6.66
C GLU A 190 -9.16 1.63 6.95
N ALA A 191 -9.07 0.32 6.74
CA ALA A 191 -7.86 -0.45 7.02
C ALA A 191 -7.30 -1.07 5.75
N LYS A 192 -5.97 -1.08 5.63
CA LYS A 192 -5.24 -1.70 4.52
C LYS A 192 -4.06 -2.48 5.03
N ARG A 193 -3.68 -3.49 4.25
CA ARG A 193 -2.48 -4.30 4.47
C ARG A 193 -1.44 -4.14 3.37
N ASP A 194 -1.76 -3.45 2.30
CA ASP A 194 -0.84 -3.11 1.23
C ASP A 194 -0.22 -1.74 1.45
N LEU A 195 1.08 -1.63 1.14
CA LEU A 195 1.81 -0.36 1.19
C LEU A 195 1.66 0.34 -0.15
N ALA A 196 0.97 1.47 -0.14
CA ALA A 196 0.73 2.32 -1.28
C ALA A 196 1.30 3.73 -1.07
N ASP A 197 1.43 4.48 -2.16
CA ASP A 197 1.88 5.88 -2.10
C ASP A 197 0.68 6.83 -1.88
N ASP A 198 -0.54 6.38 -2.25
CA ASP A 198 -1.78 7.17 -2.20
C ASP A 198 -3.00 6.30 -1.83
N PHE A 199 -4.12 6.97 -1.61
CA PHE A 199 -5.42 6.32 -1.44
C PHE A 199 -6.56 7.16 -2.06
N LEU A 200 -7.67 6.51 -2.37
CA LEU A 200 -8.88 7.15 -2.87
C LEU A 200 -9.62 7.84 -1.72
N ILE A 201 -9.67 9.18 -1.72
CA ILE A 201 -10.30 10.00 -0.66
C ILE A 201 -11.75 9.55 -0.38
N ARG A 202 -12.46 9.04 -1.39
CA ARG A 202 -13.83 8.53 -1.26
C ARG A 202 -14.01 7.52 -0.12
N GLN A 203 -12.97 6.72 0.17
CA GLN A 203 -13.04 5.70 1.22
C GLN A 203 -13.27 6.31 2.60
N LEU A 204 -12.77 7.52 2.83
CA LEU A 204 -13.03 8.30 4.05
C LEU A 204 -14.22 9.26 3.87
N TYR A 205 -14.32 9.93 2.71
CA TYR A 205 -15.28 11.02 2.52
C TYR A 205 -16.74 10.57 2.52
N TYR A 206 -17.11 9.49 1.79
CA TYR A 206 -18.51 9.06 1.72
C TYR A 206 -19.03 8.53 3.06
N PRO A 207 -18.30 7.70 3.82
CA PRO A 207 -18.66 7.37 5.19
C PRO A 207 -18.77 8.59 6.11
N PHE A 208 -17.82 9.54 6.02
CA PHE A 208 -17.85 10.79 6.79
C PHE A 208 -19.14 11.57 6.52
N ARG A 209 -19.52 11.81 5.26
CA ARG A 209 -20.74 12.53 4.88
C ARG A 209 -21.99 11.88 5.46
N LEU A 210 -22.09 10.54 5.36
CA LEU A 210 -23.22 9.79 5.90
C LEU A 210 -23.36 9.96 7.42
N TRP A 211 -22.26 9.80 8.15
CA TRP A 211 -22.33 9.76 9.61
C TRP A 211 -22.36 11.16 10.22
N LYS A 212 -21.79 12.16 9.58
CA LYS A 212 -21.89 13.56 9.99
C LYS A 212 -23.34 14.06 10.04
N GLU A 213 -24.22 13.51 9.20
CA GLU A 213 -25.65 13.82 9.21
C GLU A 213 -26.43 13.02 10.27
N LYS A 214 -25.91 11.85 10.68
CA LYS A 214 -26.65 10.93 11.56
C LYS A 214 -26.37 11.09 13.04
N VAL A 215 -25.20 11.60 13.42
CA VAL A 215 -24.79 11.75 14.81
C VAL A 215 -24.49 13.20 15.12
N SER A 216 -24.74 13.60 16.36
CA SER A 216 -24.43 14.94 16.88
C SER A 216 -22.97 15.06 17.36
N LYS A 217 -22.28 13.94 17.50
CA LYS A 217 -20.88 13.86 17.90
C LYS A 217 -19.94 14.28 16.78
N GLU A 218 -18.70 14.56 17.12
CA GLU A 218 -17.63 14.67 16.13
C GLU A 218 -17.47 13.36 15.36
N VAL A 219 -17.30 13.44 14.03
CA VAL A 219 -17.01 12.29 13.20
C VAL A 219 -15.55 12.38 12.77
N LYS A 220 -14.74 11.46 13.24
CA LYS A 220 -13.31 11.33 12.89
C LYS A 220 -13.14 10.31 11.77
N THR A 221 -12.25 10.57 10.84
CA THR A 221 -11.89 9.61 9.79
C THR A 221 -10.45 9.15 9.97
N VAL A 222 -10.26 7.85 10.04
CA VAL A 222 -8.98 7.24 10.36
C VAL A 222 -8.60 6.22 9.30
N PHE A 223 -7.37 6.33 8.79
CA PHE A 223 -6.77 5.37 7.89
C PHE A 223 -5.74 4.55 8.65
N LEU A 224 -5.85 3.22 8.61
CA LEU A 224 -4.93 2.30 9.27
C LEU A 224 -4.24 1.45 8.21
N VAL A 225 -2.89 1.43 8.23
CA VAL A 225 -2.09 0.52 7.41
C VAL A 225 -1.33 -0.42 8.34
N TYR A 226 -1.48 -1.73 8.12
CA TYR A 226 -0.72 -2.75 8.84
C TYR A 226 0.19 -3.52 7.89
N SER A 227 1.48 -3.50 8.13
CA SER A 227 2.47 -4.31 7.44
C SER A 227 3.69 -4.56 8.33
N ASN A 228 4.29 -5.72 8.21
CA ASN A 228 5.53 -6.11 8.87
C ASN A 228 5.51 -5.92 10.40
N GLY A 229 4.37 -6.14 11.07
CA GLY A 229 4.23 -5.98 12.53
C GLY A 229 4.01 -4.55 12.99
N ILE A 230 3.94 -3.59 12.07
CA ILE A 230 3.77 -2.17 12.36
C ILE A 230 2.37 -1.70 11.96
N TYR A 231 1.69 -1.03 12.88
CA TYR A 231 0.49 -0.25 12.63
C TYR A 231 0.87 1.19 12.36
N ARG A 232 0.51 1.73 11.22
CA ARG A 232 0.53 3.16 10.92
C ARG A 232 -0.90 3.65 10.93
N ILE A 233 -1.22 4.56 11.84
CA ILE A 233 -2.58 5.10 12.02
C ILE A 233 -2.55 6.59 11.76
N MET A 234 -3.46 7.05 10.92
CA MET A 234 -3.55 8.43 10.46
C MET A 234 -4.98 8.93 10.62
N GLU A 235 -5.15 10.02 11.37
CA GLU A 235 -6.42 10.75 11.47
C GLU A 235 -6.42 11.85 10.42
N TYR A 236 -7.46 11.85 9.59
CA TYR A 236 -7.71 12.89 8.59
C TYR A 236 -8.98 13.65 8.94
N ALA A 237 -9.02 14.93 8.57
CA ALA A 237 -10.22 15.76 8.69
C ALA A 237 -10.52 16.48 7.38
N PHE A 238 -11.79 16.83 7.18
CA PHE A 238 -12.25 17.67 6.07
C PHE A 238 -12.50 19.09 6.59
N GLY A 239 -11.72 20.06 6.12
CA GLY A 239 -11.85 21.46 6.52
C GLY A 239 -13.15 22.11 6.04
N ASP A 240 -13.71 21.61 4.94
CA ASP A 240 -15.02 21.98 4.40
C ASP A 240 -15.78 20.72 4.02
N ILE A 241 -16.98 20.53 4.63
CA ILE A 241 -17.81 19.34 4.45
C ILE A 241 -18.23 19.12 2.99
N ASP A 242 -18.41 20.19 2.22
CA ASP A 242 -18.84 20.14 0.83
C ASP A 242 -17.67 20.14 -0.17
N ASN A 243 -16.43 20.21 0.32
CA ASN A 243 -15.22 20.17 -0.51
C ASN A 243 -14.48 18.83 -0.29
N TYR A 244 -14.53 17.96 -1.30
CA TYR A 244 -13.88 16.65 -1.31
C TYR A 244 -12.36 16.72 -1.10
N ASN A 245 -11.72 17.77 -1.61
CA ASN A 245 -10.27 17.96 -1.55
C ASN A 245 -9.80 18.80 -0.34
N SER A 246 -10.70 19.10 0.61
CA SER A 246 -10.34 19.75 1.86
C SER A 246 -9.73 18.81 2.90
N LEU A 247 -9.48 17.55 2.50
CA LEU A 247 -8.83 16.54 3.33
C LEU A 247 -7.43 16.99 3.75
N HIS A 248 -7.11 16.86 5.04
CA HIS A 248 -5.76 17.11 5.57
C HIS A 248 -5.47 16.16 6.72
N LEU A 249 -4.20 15.85 6.91
CA LEU A 249 -3.71 15.04 8.02
C LEU A 249 -3.82 15.84 9.33
N VAL A 250 -4.44 15.26 10.36
CA VAL A 250 -4.53 15.83 11.70
C VAL A 250 -3.40 15.32 12.58
N LYS A 251 -3.24 13.99 12.62
CA LYS A 251 -2.14 13.32 13.33
C LYS A 251 -1.87 11.95 12.76
N GLN A 252 -0.66 11.48 12.96
CA GLN A 252 -0.30 10.10 12.68
C GLN A 252 0.59 9.54 13.78
N GLN A 253 0.53 8.22 13.97
CA GLN A 253 1.36 7.49 14.93
C GLN A 253 1.66 6.09 14.41
N ARG A 254 2.76 5.50 14.90
CA ARG A 254 3.17 4.14 14.59
C ARG A 254 3.20 3.30 15.86
N TYR A 255 2.64 2.09 15.77
CA TYR A 255 2.58 1.17 16.91
C TYR A 255 3.09 -0.22 16.51
N SER A 256 3.56 -0.97 17.52
CA SER A 256 3.81 -2.40 17.40
C SER A 256 3.36 -3.12 18.68
N ILE A 257 2.81 -4.31 18.49
CA ILE A 257 2.49 -5.24 19.60
C ILE A 257 3.72 -6.07 19.96
N GLU A 258 4.61 -6.26 18.99
CA GLU A 258 5.86 -7.00 19.18
C GLU A 258 7.00 -6.09 19.69
N ASP A 259 8.04 -6.69 20.28
CA ASP A 259 9.28 -5.98 20.58
C ASP A 259 10.04 -5.66 19.28
N THR A 260 10.18 -4.38 18.99
CA THR A 260 10.84 -3.89 17.78
C THR A 260 12.30 -3.47 18.03
N THR A 261 12.84 -3.65 19.24
CA THR A 261 14.20 -3.19 19.59
C THR A 261 15.27 -3.96 18.80
N ILE A 262 15.93 -3.25 17.89
CA ILE A 262 17.08 -3.73 17.13
C ILE A 262 18.20 -2.71 17.31
N THR A 263 19.40 -3.21 17.68
CA THR A 263 20.57 -2.38 17.90
C THR A 263 21.51 -2.41 16.69
N MET A 264 22.38 -1.43 16.58
CA MET A 264 23.45 -1.46 15.58
C MET A 264 24.38 -2.67 15.76
N MET A 265 24.54 -3.15 16.99
CA MET A 265 25.33 -4.36 17.29
C MET A 265 24.68 -5.62 16.69
N ASP A 266 23.35 -5.73 16.74
CA ASP A 266 22.61 -6.82 16.10
C ASP A 266 22.90 -6.83 14.59
N ILE A 267 22.82 -5.68 13.93
CA ILE A 267 23.07 -5.52 12.49
C ILE A 267 24.52 -5.86 12.14
N GLN A 268 25.50 -5.36 12.93
CA GLN A 268 26.91 -5.67 12.75
C GLN A 268 27.20 -7.16 12.95
N SER A 269 26.52 -7.81 13.88
CA SER A 269 26.64 -9.25 14.11
C SER A 269 26.16 -10.04 12.88
N VAL A 270 25.05 -9.64 12.27
CA VAL A 270 24.59 -10.26 11.01
C VAL A 270 25.63 -10.08 9.92
N LEU A 271 26.12 -8.84 9.69
CA LEU A 271 27.13 -8.55 8.67
C LEU A 271 28.42 -9.39 8.84
N LYS A 272 28.87 -9.58 10.09
CA LYS A 272 30.09 -10.35 10.41
C LYS A 272 29.96 -11.85 10.15
N ASN A 273 28.74 -12.39 10.38
CA ASN A 273 28.49 -13.82 10.36
C ASN A 273 27.77 -14.31 9.08
N VAL A 274 27.55 -13.42 8.11
CA VAL A 274 26.88 -13.79 6.88
C VAL A 274 27.86 -14.39 5.87
N ASP A 275 27.49 -15.56 5.31
CA ASP A 275 28.24 -16.17 4.22
C ASP A 275 27.81 -15.58 2.87
N PRO A 276 28.75 -15.08 2.05
CA PRO A 276 28.42 -14.58 0.72
C PRO A 276 27.83 -15.66 -0.18
N VAL A 277 26.81 -15.31 -0.96
CA VAL A 277 26.25 -16.17 -2.00
C VAL A 277 26.60 -15.63 -3.38
N PRO A 278 26.70 -16.51 -4.39
CA PRO A 278 26.87 -16.06 -5.78
C PRO A 278 25.61 -15.32 -6.24
N GLU A 279 25.83 -14.33 -7.11
CA GLU A 279 24.72 -13.64 -7.77
C GLU A 279 23.92 -14.63 -8.64
N PRO A 280 22.58 -14.62 -8.58
CA PRO A 280 21.75 -15.54 -9.35
C PRO A 280 21.84 -15.23 -10.86
N ASP A 281 22.11 -16.24 -11.68
CA ASP A 281 22.29 -16.06 -13.14
C ASP A 281 20.98 -15.70 -13.88
N ASN A 282 19.82 -16.19 -13.39
CA ASN A 282 18.52 -16.08 -14.08
C ASN A 282 17.57 -15.09 -13.42
N ILE A 283 18.03 -14.30 -12.45
CA ILE A 283 17.24 -13.28 -11.78
C ILE A 283 17.99 -11.96 -11.88
N PRO A 284 17.36 -10.90 -12.40
CA PRO A 284 18.06 -9.63 -12.56
C PRO A 284 18.40 -9.02 -11.19
N PHE A 285 19.55 -8.30 -11.14
CA PHE A 285 19.88 -7.50 -9.95
C PHE A 285 18.72 -6.56 -9.59
N PRO A 286 18.39 -6.35 -8.30
CA PRO A 286 17.17 -5.68 -7.87
C PRO A 286 16.95 -4.26 -8.44
N GLN A 287 15.69 -3.96 -8.76
CA GLN A 287 15.20 -2.63 -9.12
C GLN A 287 13.90 -2.34 -8.35
N ALA A 288 13.96 -2.45 -7.02
CA ALA A 288 12.85 -2.25 -6.09
C ALA A 288 13.36 -1.36 -4.95
N ASP A 289 13.05 -0.08 -5.00
CA ASP A 289 13.70 0.92 -4.14
C ASP A 289 13.24 0.84 -2.68
N SER A 290 11.98 0.48 -2.42
CA SER A 290 11.45 0.25 -1.07
C SER A 290 11.55 -1.21 -0.68
N PHE A 291 12.38 -1.52 0.34
CA PHE A 291 12.45 -2.88 0.87
C PHE A 291 11.20 -3.27 1.66
N GLU A 292 10.56 -2.32 2.32
CA GLU A 292 9.27 -2.54 3.01
C GLU A 292 8.20 -3.09 2.06
N ARG A 293 8.15 -2.60 0.80
CA ARG A 293 7.24 -3.13 -0.21
C ARG A 293 7.62 -4.54 -0.69
N VAL A 294 8.91 -4.93 -0.63
CA VAL A 294 9.33 -6.32 -0.88
C VAL A 294 8.78 -7.23 0.22
N ILE A 295 8.91 -6.82 1.49
CA ILE A 295 8.34 -7.56 2.63
C ILE A 295 6.83 -7.65 2.49
N ASN A 296 6.17 -6.52 2.24
CA ASN A 296 4.72 -6.45 2.08
C ASN A 296 4.21 -7.38 0.98
N LEU A 297 4.87 -7.42 -0.18
CA LEU A 297 4.54 -8.38 -1.23
C LEU A 297 4.61 -9.84 -0.73
N CYS A 298 5.63 -10.20 0.04
CA CYS A 298 5.74 -11.53 0.61
C CYS A 298 4.61 -11.83 1.62
N GLU A 299 4.20 -10.85 2.43
CA GLU A 299 3.06 -10.96 3.35
C GLU A 299 1.74 -11.18 2.60
N LEU A 300 1.53 -10.45 1.50
CA LEU A 300 0.35 -10.58 0.65
C LEU A 300 0.30 -11.96 -0.03
N ILE A 301 1.45 -12.48 -0.51
CA ILE A 301 1.56 -13.84 -1.03
C ILE A 301 1.20 -14.86 0.07
N LYS A 302 1.73 -14.69 1.29
CA LYS A 302 1.45 -15.58 2.44
C LYS A 302 -0.04 -15.64 2.77
N SER A 303 -0.72 -14.49 2.73
CA SER A 303 -2.14 -14.39 3.12
C SER A 303 -3.13 -14.69 2.00
N SER A 304 -2.66 -14.89 0.76
CA SER A 304 -3.53 -15.21 -0.36
C SER A 304 -4.02 -16.66 -0.27
N ASN A 305 -5.34 -16.85 -0.34
CA ASN A 305 -5.97 -18.17 -0.44
C ASN A 305 -6.02 -18.69 -1.90
N GLU A 306 -5.57 -17.90 -2.85
CA GLU A 306 -5.60 -18.22 -4.27
C GLU A 306 -4.20 -18.11 -4.87
N GLU A 307 -4.00 -18.78 -6.03
CA GLU A 307 -2.78 -18.59 -6.83
C GLU A 307 -2.56 -17.11 -7.14
N LEU A 308 -1.43 -16.57 -6.69
CA LEU A 308 -1.09 -15.18 -6.93
C LEU A 308 -0.36 -15.03 -8.27
N THR A 309 -1.13 -14.80 -9.33
CA THR A 309 -0.60 -14.50 -10.66
C THR A 309 -0.11 -13.05 -10.73
N LYS A 310 0.78 -12.75 -11.70
CA LYS A 310 1.21 -11.37 -11.98
C LYS A 310 0.03 -10.42 -12.16
N ASN A 311 -1.00 -10.87 -12.88
CA ASN A 311 -2.21 -10.07 -13.11
C ASN A 311 -2.96 -9.76 -11.80
N LYS A 312 -3.02 -10.71 -10.87
CA LYS A 312 -3.64 -10.49 -9.55
C LYS A 312 -2.80 -9.54 -8.70
N VAL A 313 -1.47 -9.65 -8.73
CA VAL A 313 -0.59 -8.69 -8.05
C VAL A 313 -0.83 -7.27 -8.56
N THR A 314 -0.91 -7.09 -9.87
CA THR A 314 -1.14 -5.78 -10.48
C THR A 314 -2.56 -5.24 -10.24
N ALA A 315 -3.58 -6.12 -10.20
CA ALA A 315 -4.97 -5.70 -10.10
C ALA A 315 -5.43 -5.45 -8.65
N ASN A 316 -4.86 -6.16 -7.69
CA ASN A 316 -5.35 -6.19 -6.31
C ASN A 316 -4.47 -5.41 -5.33
N TYR A 317 -3.26 -5.05 -5.73
CA TYR A 317 -2.30 -4.35 -4.87
C TYR A 317 -1.79 -3.08 -5.55
N ALA A 318 -1.18 -2.19 -4.77
CA ALA A 318 -0.66 -0.91 -5.25
C ALA A 318 0.60 -1.06 -6.13
N PHE A 319 0.53 -1.91 -7.17
CA PHE A 319 1.58 -2.11 -8.17
C PHE A 319 1.06 -1.93 -9.59
N ASN A 320 1.84 -1.28 -10.45
CA ASN A 320 1.65 -1.42 -11.90
C ASN A 320 2.38 -2.68 -12.40
N GLU A 321 2.14 -3.07 -13.66
CA GLU A 321 2.78 -4.25 -14.26
C GLU A 321 4.32 -4.26 -14.15
N ARG A 322 4.95 -3.11 -14.34
CA ARG A 322 6.40 -2.97 -14.29
C ARG A 322 6.92 -3.09 -12.86
N GLN A 323 6.22 -2.50 -11.90
CA GLN A 323 6.55 -2.63 -10.49
C GLN A 323 6.33 -4.05 -10.01
N SER A 324 5.26 -4.72 -10.45
CA SER A 324 5.03 -6.15 -10.12
C SER A 324 6.24 -7.01 -10.52
N ASP A 325 6.81 -6.78 -11.72
CA ASP A 325 8.04 -7.48 -12.14
C ASP A 325 9.24 -7.12 -11.27
N TYR A 326 9.39 -5.85 -10.90
CA TYR A 326 10.54 -5.41 -10.11
C TYR A 326 10.51 -5.98 -8.70
N TYR A 327 9.38 -5.88 -8.01
CA TYR A 327 9.24 -6.34 -6.64
C TYR A 327 9.23 -7.88 -6.54
N THR A 328 8.59 -8.58 -7.48
CA THR A 328 8.65 -10.05 -7.53
C THR A 328 10.06 -10.54 -7.84
N ASN A 329 10.81 -9.90 -8.75
CA ASN A 329 12.20 -10.25 -9.01
C ASN A 329 13.11 -9.94 -7.81
N ALA A 330 12.88 -8.85 -7.08
CA ALA A 330 13.62 -8.53 -5.87
C ALA A 330 13.40 -9.59 -4.77
N ALA A 331 12.17 -10.02 -4.55
CA ALA A 331 11.87 -11.10 -3.60
C ALA A 331 12.47 -12.45 -4.03
N ARG A 332 12.48 -12.75 -5.34
CA ARG A 332 13.14 -13.95 -5.91
C ARG A 332 14.66 -13.89 -5.77
N TYR A 333 15.26 -12.72 -6.01
CA TYR A 333 16.70 -12.50 -5.86
C TYR A 333 17.19 -12.84 -4.45
N LEU A 334 16.40 -12.54 -3.45
CA LEU A 334 16.68 -12.88 -2.04
C LEU A 334 16.28 -14.33 -1.67
N GLY A 335 15.69 -15.08 -2.60
CA GLY A 335 15.21 -16.43 -2.36
C GLY A 335 13.99 -16.52 -1.43
N LEU A 336 13.19 -15.46 -1.35
CA LEU A 336 11.99 -15.40 -0.51
C LEU A 336 10.77 -16.01 -1.19
N ILE A 337 10.67 -15.84 -2.52
CA ILE A 337 9.60 -16.39 -3.35
C ILE A 337 10.18 -17.15 -4.54
N GLU A 338 9.39 -18.04 -5.07
CA GLU A 338 9.64 -18.73 -6.33
C GLU A 338 8.58 -18.38 -7.37
N LYS A 339 8.93 -18.58 -8.64
CA LYS A 339 8.06 -18.34 -9.79
C LYS A 339 7.84 -19.66 -10.51
N THR A 340 6.58 -20.06 -10.62
CA THR A 340 6.10 -21.20 -11.40
C THR A 340 5.15 -20.71 -12.49
N TYR A 341 4.56 -21.63 -13.26
CA TYR A 341 3.56 -21.32 -14.27
C TYR A 341 2.36 -22.24 -14.08
N ASN A 342 1.17 -21.65 -14.12
CA ASN A 342 -0.08 -22.41 -14.06
C ASN A 342 -0.40 -23.09 -15.43
N GLU A 343 -1.51 -23.81 -15.51
CA GLU A 343 -1.97 -24.48 -16.73
C GLU A 343 -2.16 -23.52 -17.91
N ASN A 344 -2.48 -22.26 -17.64
CA ASN A 344 -2.63 -21.20 -18.65
C ASN A 344 -1.31 -20.54 -19.03
N ARG A 345 -0.16 -21.07 -18.55
CA ARG A 345 1.19 -20.49 -18.72
C ARG A 345 1.34 -19.08 -18.11
N GLU A 346 0.47 -18.69 -17.20
CA GLU A 346 0.62 -17.44 -16.47
C GLU A 346 1.63 -17.63 -15.31
N PRO A 347 2.52 -16.65 -15.05
CA PRO A 347 3.43 -16.73 -13.92
C PRO A 347 2.67 -16.66 -12.59
N VAL A 348 2.97 -17.61 -11.70
CA VAL A 348 2.45 -17.72 -10.34
C VAL A 348 3.59 -17.58 -9.35
N TYR A 349 3.37 -16.85 -8.28
CA TYR A 349 4.34 -16.60 -7.22
C TYR A 349 3.91 -17.26 -5.92
N THR A 350 4.84 -17.99 -5.30
CA THR A 350 4.64 -18.66 -4.01
C THR A 350 5.82 -18.39 -3.08
N LEU A 351 5.62 -18.46 -1.78
CA LEU A 351 6.72 -18.37 -0.82
C LEU A 351 7.58 -19.61 -0.87
N THR A 352 8.90 -19.42 -0.79
CA THR A 352 9.83 -20.51 -0.49
C THR A 352 9.71 -20.93 0.98
N SER A 353 10.27 -22.10 1.34
CA SER A 353 10.38 -22.51 2.75
C SER A 353 11.15 -21.47 3.58
N LYS A 354 12.17 -20.82 2.99
CA LYS A 354 12.93 -19.72 3.60
C LYS A 354 12.03 -18.51 3.86
N GLY A 355 11.29 -18.05 2.84
CA GLY A 355 10.37 -16.92 2.96
C GLY A 355 9.29 -17.16 4.00
N MET A 356 8.69 -18.36 4.01
CA MET A 356 7.70 -18.75 5.01
C MET A 356 8.28 -18.73 6.42
N SER A 357 9.45 -19.33 6.64
CA SER A 357 10.12 -19.35 7.95
C SER A 357 10.41 -17.94 8.48
N ILE A 358 10.88 -17.03 7.62
CA ILE A 358 11.15 -15.64 7.99
C ILE A 358 9.87 -14.93 8.40
N LEU A 359 8.82 -15.03 7.60
CA LEU A 359 7.55 -14.33 7.83
C LEU A 359 6.73 -14.90 9.02
N THR A 360 7.10 -16.06 9.57
CA THR A 360 6.49 -16.64 10.77
C THR A 360 7.33 -16.41 12.03
N SER A 361 8.46 -15.73 11.92
CA SER A 361 9.29 -15.38 13.07
C SER A 361 8.80 -14.08 13.72
N ASN A 362 9.12 -13.89 15.03
CA ASN A 362 8.89 -12.62 15.70
C ASN A 362 9.62 -11.45 15.01
N PHE A 363 9.21 -10.23 15.31
CA PHE A 363 9.69 -9.01 14.61
C PHE A 363 11.22 -8.95 14.53
N LYS A 364 11.92 -8.98 15.66
CA LYS A 364 13.38 -8.84 15.70
C LYS A 364 14.08 -9.88 14.81
N ARG A 365 13.74 -11.16 14.98
CA ARG A 365 14.30 -12.24 14.18
C ARG A 365 13.99 -12.08 12.71
N ARG A 366 12.74 -11.73 12.37
CA ARG A 366 12.28 -11.51 11.00
C ARG A 366 13.10 -10.43 10.30
N GLN A 367 13.30 -9.25 10.96
CA GLN A 367 14.09 -8.17 10.38
C GLN A 367 15.57 -8.57 10.19
N LEU A 368 16.18 -9.22 11.17
CA LEU A 368 17.58 -9.65 11.08
C LEU A 368 17.79 -10.75 10.02
N GLU A 369 16.83 -11.66 9.83
CA GLU A 369 16.88 -12.64 8.74
C GLU A 369 16.72 -11.95 7.36
N PHE A 370 15.90 -10.91 7.22
CA PHE A 370 15.87 -10.09 6.01
C PHE A 370 17.20 -9.37 5.77
N CYS A 371 17.80 -8.77 6.81
CA CYS A 371 19.16 -8.20 6.73
C CYS A 371 20.15 -9.24 6.22
N LYS A 372 20.12 -10.46 6.76
CA LYS A 372 20.98 -11.55 6.33
C LYS A 372 20.78 -11.87 4.85
N CYS A 373 19.52 -11.97 4.37
CA CYS A 373 19.25 -12.20 2.94
C CYS A 373 19.85 -11.13 2.05
N ILE A 374 19.78 -9.86 2.44
CA ILE A 374 20.36 -8.75 1.69
C ILE A 374 21.89 -8.80 1.73
N LEU A 375 22.47 -8.97 2.93
CA LEU A 375 23.91 -8.88 3.17
C LEU A 375 24.69 -10.12 2.66
N GLN A 376 24.03 -11.22 2.30
CA GLN A 376 24.64 -12.32 1.58
C GLN A 376 25.19 -11.88 0.20
N HIS A 377 24.67 -10.81 -0.38
CA HIS A 377 25.10 -10.27 -1.67
C HIS A 377 26.20 -9.21 -1.48
N ARG A 378 27.32 -9.37 -2.15
CA ARG A 378 28.56 -8.58 -1.94
C ARG A 378 28.35 -7.08 -2.06
N VAL A 379 27.55 -6.61 -3.02
CA VAL A 379 27.32 -5.16 -3.22
C VAL A 379 26.71 -4.55 -1.97
N PHE A 380 25.71 -5.20 -1.40
CA PHE A 380 25.02 -4.70 -0.19
C PHE A 380 25.91 -4.81 1.06
N ALA A 381 26.63 -5.93 1.24
CA ALA A 381 27.56 -6.09 2.35
C ALA A 381 28.66 -5.02 2.35
N ASN A 382 29.25 -4.75 1.18
CA ASN A 382 30.27 -3.72 1.01
C ASN A 382 29.69 -2.31 1.21
N ALA A 383 28.48 -2.05 0.74
CA ALA A 383 27.80 -0.77 0.98
C ALA A 383 27.57 -0.50 2.47
N LEU A 384 27.01 -1.48 3.20
CA LEU A 384 26.83 -1.34 4.65
C LEU A 384 28.18 -1.20 5.38
N THR A 385 29.18 -1.98 5.00
CA THR A 385 30.54 -1.88 5.58
C THR A 385 31.13 -0.48 5.40
N ARG A 386 30.96 0.12 4.22
CA ARG A 386 31.44 1.49 3.94
C ARG A 386 30.68 2.52 4.78
N TYR A 387 29.35 2.40 4.89
CA TYR A 387 28.54 3.24 5.76
C TYR A 387 29.01 3.15 7.24
N LEU A 388 29.18 1.95 7.77
CA LEU A 388 29.61 1.74 9.17
C LEU A 388 30.99 2.31 9.48
N LYS A 389 31.88 2.38 8.46
CA LYS A 389 33.21 2.99 8.61
C LYS A 389 33.21 4.52 8.57
N THR A 390 32.31 5.11 7.81
CA THR A 390 32.33 6.55 7.53
C THR A 390 31.23 7.33 8.26
N GLY A 391 30.15 6.67 8.67
CA GLY A 391 28.92 7.30 9.14
C GLY A 391 28.14 8.06 8.06
N ILE A 392 28.59 8.00 6.80
CA ILE A 392 28.03 8.78 5.68
C ILE A 392 27.34 7.81 4.70
N MET A 393 26.09 8.11 4.34
CA MET A 393 25.36 7.34 3.35
C MET A 393 26.06 7.45 1.99
N LEU A 394 26.12 6.33 1.25
CA LEU A 394 26.73 6.25 -0.05
C LEU A 394 25.98 7.09 -1.09
N THR A 395 26.72 7.57 -2.08
CA THR A 395 26.14 8.16 -3.30
C THR A 395 25.84 7.09 -4.35
N LYS A 396 25.02 7.44 -5.37
CA LYS A 396 24.78 6.53 -6.53
C LYS A 396 26.10 6.12 -7.21
N SER A 397 27.04 7.05 -7.31
CA SER A 397 28.36 6.76 -7.91
C SER A 397 29.19 5.77 -7.11
N ASP A 398 29.13 5.87 -5.78
CA ASP A 398 29.80 4.90 -4.90
C ASP A 398 29.22 3.50 -5.09
N VAL A 399 27.89 3.39 -5.20
CA VAL A 399 27.22 2.08 -5.42
C VAL A 399 27.56 1.52 -6.78
N VAL A 400 27.60 2.34 -7.85
CA VAL A 400 28.00 1.90 -9.20
C VAL A 400 29.41 1.32 -9.14
N GLN A 401 30.35 1.97 -8.45
CA GLN A 401 31.69 1.45 -8.26
C GLN A 401 31.69 0.09 -7.56
N LEU A 402 30.93 -0.09 -6.49
CA LEU A 402 30.78 -1.38 -5.79
C LEU A 402 30.19 -2.47 -6.70
N MET A 403 29.24 -2.12 -7.58
CA MET A 403 28.67 -3.07 -8.55
C MET A 403 29.68 -3.49 -9.59
N GLN A 404 30.55 -2.58 -10.06
CA GLN A 404 31.65 -2.86 -10.99
C GLN A 404 32.71 -3.76 -10.32
N GLU A 405 33.12 -3.46 -9.08
CA GLU A 405 34.05 -4.28 -8.29
C GLU A 405 33.50 -5.69 -8.03
N ALA A 406 32.19 -5.82 -7.80
CA ALA A 406 31.51 -7.11 -7.65
C ALA A 406 31.30 -7.85 -8.98
N LYS A 407 31.62 -7.21 -10.12
CA LYS A 407 31.46 -7.77 -11.47
C LYS A 407 30.06 -8.27 -11.77
N ILE A 408 29.05 -7.46 -11.43
CA ILE A 408 27.65 -7.79 -11.71
C ILE A 408 27.47 -7.98 -13.22
N LYS A 409 27.07 -9.19 -13.63
CA LYS A 409 26.94 -9.58 -15.03
C LYS A 409 25.67 -9.04 -15.68
N GLY A 410 25.71 -8.80 -16.99
CA GLY A 410 24.52 -8.59 -17.81
C GLY A 410 23.85 -7.22 -17.65
N ILE A 411 24.53 -6.23 -17.04
CA ILE A 411 24.04 -4.86 -16.94
C ILE A 411 25.13 -3.85 -17.33
N ASP A 412 24.73 -2.82 -18.07
CA ASP A 412 25.58 -1.68 -18.43
C ASP A 412 25.60 -0.63 -17.30
N GLU A 413 26.45 0.39 -17.44
CA GLU A 413 26.62 1.42 -16.44
C GLU A 413 25.34 2.23 -16.21
N GLU A 414 24.55 2.51 -17.24
CA GLU A 414 23.28 3.22 -17.12
C GLU A 414 22.28 2.42 -16.27
N THR A 415 22.21 1.11 -16.51
CA THR A 415 21.41 0.19 -15.70
C THR A 415 21.93 0.09 -14.27
N MET A 416 23.25 0.05 -14.04
CA MET A 416 23.83 0.09 -12.70
C MET A 416 23.44 1.37 -11.96
N ARG A 417 23.52 2.53 -12.62
CA ARG A 417 23.12 3.83 -12.05
C ARG A 417 21.63 3.87 -11.66
N ARG A 418 20.75 3.28 -12.47
CA ARG A 418 19.33 3.16 -12.16
C ARG A 418 19.09 2.22 -10.97
N ARG A 419 19.76 1.06 -10.92
CA ARG A 419 19.61 0.05 -9.87
C ARG A 419 20.33 0.40 -8.57
N SER A 420 21.28 1.35 -8.61
CA SER A 420 21.93 1.84 -7.40
C SER A 420 20.94 2.45 -6.39
N GLN A 421 19.80 2.96 -6.87
CA GLN A 421 18.73 3.45 -6.00
C GLN A 421 18.18 2.35 -5.08
N SER A 422 18.01 1.13 -5.59
CA SER A 422 17.55 -0.01 -4.78
C SER A 422 18.56 -0.39 -3.71
N VAL A 423 19.86 -0.34 -4.04
CA VAL A 423 20.92 -0.58 -3.03
C VAL A 423 20.85 0.47 -1.92
N LEU A 424 20.77 1.75 -2.29
CA LEU A 424 20.66 2.84 -1.32
C LEU A 424 19.41 2.70 -0.44
N GLY A 425 18.25 2.40 -1.06
CA GLY A 425 17.00 2.20 -0.33
C GLY A 425 17.08 1.05 0.66
N TRP A 426 17.67 -0.09 0.28
CA TRP A 426 17.78 -1.26 1.16
C TRP A 426 18.79 -1.04 2.28
N ILE A 427 19.91 -0.37 2.01
CA ILE A 427 20.88 0.01 3.08
C ILE A 427 20.25 1.02 4.03
N SER A 428 19.51 2.02 3.52
CA SER A 428 18.77 2.96 4.37
C SER A 428 17.77 2.26 5.26
N TRP A 429 17.06 1.25 4.72
CA TRP A 429 16.13 0.43 5.50
C TRP A 429 16.85 -0.34 6.61
N ILE A 430 17.99 -1.01 6.33
CA ILE A 430 18.79 -1.72 7.34
C ILE A 430 19.24 -0.77 8.45
N VAL A 431 19.76 0.40 8.09
CA VAL A 431 20.23 1.40 9.05
C VAL A 431 19.09 1.95 9.92
N ALA A 432 17.91 2.15 9.32
CA ALA A 432 16.73 2.63 10.02
C ALA A 432 16.09 1.60 10.99
N LEU A 433 16.51 0.33 10.93
CA LEU A 433 16.11 -0.66 11.94
C LEU A 433 16.74 -0.41 13.32
N ASN A 434 17.88 0.30 13.36
CA ASN A 434 18.47 0.70 14.64
C ASN A 434 17.56 1.74 15.30
N ASN A 435 16.88 1.33 16.35
CA ASN A 435 15.95 2.15 17.15
C ASN A 435 16.34 2.13 18.63
N GLU A 436 17.61 1.97 18.91
CA GLU A 436 18.19 2.16 20.24
C GLU A 436 18.12 3.65 20.58
N THR A 437 17.23 4.01 21.52
CA THR A 437 17.12 5.38 22.09
C THR A 437 18.10 5.56 23.25
#